data_1d1fb3649abda3f6edad710f9bc4b744
#
_entry.id   1d1fb3649abda3f6edad710f9bc4b744
#
_cell.length_a   1.000
_cell.length_b   1.000
_cell.length_c   1.000
_cell.angle_alpha   90.00
_cell.angle_beta   90.00
_cell.angle_gamma   90.00
#
_symmetry.space_group_name_H-M   'P 1'
#
loop_
_entity.id
_entity.type
_entity.pdbx_description
1 polymer ?
#
loop_
_entity_poly.entity_id
_entity_poly.type
_entity_poly.pdbx_seq_one_letter_code
_entity_poly.pdbx_strand_id
1 'polypeptide(L)'
;MLRIVPLQYPTTEHYAVRITVTERGAEISLEKRPLPAPLAFTPEAYGNPDRLYADHFADARAYAVMDGETPAAVMEICPEEWNNRMRITELWVREDRRRKGLGGALVAFAKSEAVREGRRALVLETQSCNTGAIAFYRWAGFSLIGLDTCCYSNEDVSRGEVRLELGMLL
;
A
#
# COMPACT_ATOMS: atom_id res chain seq x y z
N MET A 1 5.96 5.15 -21.94
CA MET A 1 5.19 4.55 -20.86
C MET A 1 6.08 4.49 -19.63
N LEU A 2 5.63 5.02 -18.51
CA LEU A 2 6.40 5.05 -17.26
C LEU A 2 6.49 3.62 -16.72
N ARG A 3 7.69 3.15 -16.39
CA ARG A 3 7.92 1.83 -15.81
C ARG A 3 8.59 1.96 -14.46
N ILE A 4 8.20 1.15 -13.53
CA ILE A 4 8.85 0.99 -12.22
C ILE A 4 9.50 -0.38 -12.14
N VAL A 5 10.65 -0.45 -11.47
CA VAL A 5 11.25 -1.73 -11.11
C VAL A 5 10.56 -2.19 -9.83
N PRO A 6 9.87 -3.33 -9.84
CA PRO A 6 9.22 -3.83 -8.63
C PRO A 6 10.19 -3.93 -7.47
N LEU A 7 9.73 -3.53 -6.29
CA LEU A 7 10.56 -3.57 -5.10
C LEU A 7 10.81 -5.02 -4.70
N GLN A 8 12.08 -5.40 -4.63
CA GLN A 8 12.51 -6.61 -3.96
C GLN A 8 12.96 -6.25 -2.56
N TYR A 9 12.34 -6.82 -1.55
CA TYR A 9 12.79 -6.66 -0.18
C TYR A 9 12.48 -7.89 0.65
N PRO A 10 13.45 -8.38 1.44
CA PRO A 10 13.18 -9.36 2.46
C PRO A 10 12.47 -8.68 3.63
N THR A 11 11.45 -9.32 4.16
CA THR A 11 10.85 -8.93 5.44
C THR A 11 11.00 -10.05 6.45
N THR A 12 11.35 -9.68 7.67
CA THR A 12 11.53 -10.61 8.79
C THR A 12 10.49 -10.41 9.89
N GLU A 13 9.62 -9.41 9.72
CA GLU A 13 8.59 -9.02 10.66
C GLU A 13 7.26 -8.80 9.96
N HIS A 14 6.17 -9.00 10.67
CA HIS A 14 4.82 -8.69 10.20
C HIS A 14 3.95 -8.15 11.33
N TYR A 15 2.82 -7.58 10.99
CA TYR A 15 1.72 -7.38 11.91
C TYR A 15 0.86 -8.66 11.91
N ALA A 16 1.03 -9.49 12.93
CA ALA A 16 0.21 -10.69 13.13
C ALA A 16 -1.22 -10.28 13.39
N VAL A 17 -2.13 -10.73 12.54
CA VAL A 17 -3.57 -10.47 12.68
C VAL A 17 -4.18 -11.60 13.49
N ARG A 18 -4.94 -11.26 14.53
CA ARG A 18 -5.76 -12.18 15.31
C ARG A 18 -7.19 -11.68 15.34
N ILE A 19 -8.14 -12.56 15.04
CA ILE A 19 -9.57 -12.31 15.14
C ILE A 19 -10.12 -13.27 16.19
N THR A 20 -10.68 -12.73 17.25
CA THR A 20 -11.37 -13.49 18.31
C THR A 20 -12.85 -13.20 18.26
N VAL A 21 -13.65 -14.20 17.94
CA VAL A 21 -15.10 -14.11 17.90
C VAL A 21 -15.67 -14.58 19.23
N THR A 22 -16.58 -13.82 19.81
CA THR A 22 -17.29 -14.14 21.07
C THR A 22 -18.80 -14.08 20.82
N GLU A 23 -19.58 -14.53 21.79
CA GLU A 23 -21.07 -14.41 21.72
C GLU A 23 -21.56 -12.94 21.60
N ARG A 24 -20.73 -11.98 22.02
CA ARG A 24 -21.09 -10.55 22.05
C ARG A 24 -20.48 -9.72 20.92
N GLY A 25 -19.59 -10.33 20.08
CA GLY A 25 -18.93 -9.61 19.01
C GLY A 25 -17.61 -10.22 18.57
N ALA A 26 -16.76 -9.42 17.94
CA ALA A 26 -15.43 -9.81 17.52
C ALA A 26 -14.40 -8.76 17.93
N GLU A 27 -13.21 -9.21 18.30
CA GLU A 27 -12.04 -8.40 18.55
C GLU A 27 -11.00 -8.68 17.49
N ILE A 28 -10.40 -7.62 16.91
CA ILE A 28 -9.34 -7.71 15.93
C ILE A 28 -8.10 -7.04 16.53
N SER A 29 -7.01 -7.78 16.62
CA SER A 29 -5.72 -7.24 17.06
C SER A 29 -4.65 -7.41 15.99
N LEU A 30 -3.81 -6.39 15.86
CA LEU A 30 -2.59 -6.40 15.03
C LEU A 30 -1.40 -6.15 15.93
N GLU A 31 -0.51 -7.11 16.00
CA GLU A 31 0.67 -7.06 16.84
C GLU A 31 1.93 -7.31 16.00
N LYS A 32 2.92 -6.44 16.11
CA LYS A 32 4.18 -6.61 15.39
C LYS A 32 4.95 -7.79 15.98
N ARG A 33 5.28 -8.76 15.14
CA ARG A 33 5.98 -10.01 15.52
C ARG A 33 7.00 -10.39 14.45
N PRO A 34 8.05 -11.16 14.81
CA PRO A 34 8.92 -11.78 13.82
C PRO A 34 8.14 -12.80 12.99
N LEU A 35 8.49 -12.92 11.71
CA LEU A 35 8.02 -13.99 10.84
C LEU A 35 8.76 -15.28 11.18
N PRO A 36 8.10 -16.46 11.05
CA PRO A 36 8.74 -17.76 11.23
C PRO A 36 9.91 -17.99 10.27
N ALA A 37 9.81 -17.44 9.05
CA ALA A 37 10.87 -17.42 8.06
C ALA A 37 10.80 -16.09 7.29
N PRO A 38 11.92 -15.55 6.78
CA PRO A 38 11.91 -14.35 5.96
C PRO A 38 11.04 -14.53 4.72
N LEU A 39 10.18 -13.57 4.42
CA LEU A 39 9.45 -13.49 3.15
C LEU A 39 10.23 -12.59 2.20
N ALA A 40 10.39 -13.04 0.96
CA ALA A 40 10.96 -12.23 -0.11
C ALA A 40 9.84 -11.82 -1.06
N PHE A 41 9.64 -10.51 -1.21
CA PHE A 41 8.79 -9.98 -2.27
C PHE A 41 9.60 -9.92 -3.54
N THR A 42 9.21 -10.72 -4.53
CA THR A 42 9.82 -10.71 -5.86
C THR A 42 8.76 -10.40 -6.92
N PRO A 43 9.15 -9.78 -8.05
CA PRO A 43 8.22 -9.49 -9.15
C PRO A 43 7.45 -10.74 -9.63
N GLU A 44 8.13 -11.88 -9.63
CA GLU A 44 7.58 -13.16 -10.08
C GLU A 44 6.47 -13.68 -9.16
N ALA A 45 6.59 -13.41 -7.85
CA ALA A 45 5.57 -13.83 -6.88
C ALA A 45 4.22 -13.14 -7.10
N TYR A 46 4.23 -11.94 -7.71
CA TYR A 46 3.02 -11.14 -7.97
C TYR A 46 2.62 -11.11 -9.45
N GLY A 47 3.31 -11.84 -10.32
CA GLY A 47 2.91 -12.09 -11.71
C GLY A 47 2.88 -10.85 -12.63
N ASN A 48 3.25 -9.65 -12.15
CA ASN A 48 3.23 -8.43 -12.94
C ASN A 48 4.44 -7.56 -12.64
N PRO A 49 5.43 -7.50 -13.54
CA PRO A 49 6.59 -6.64 -13.41
C PRO A 49 6.29 -5.14 -13.58
N ASP A 50 5.17 -4.78 -14.19
CA ASP A 50 4.75 -3.40 -14.49
C ASP A 50 3.38 -3.15 -13.83
N ARG A 51 3.40 -2.69 -12.58
CA ARG A 51 2.19 -2.58 -11.74
C ARG A 51 1.33 -1.36 -12.03
N LEU A 52 1.82 -0.43 -12.87
CA LEU A 52 1.07 0.76 -13.25
C LEU A 52 0.00 0.42 -14.29
N TYR A 53 -1.13 1.11 -14.20
CA TYR A 53 -2.24 1.03 -15.14
C TYR A 53 -2.84 -0.39 -15.28
N ALA A 54 -3.01 -1.05 -14.15
CA ALA A 54 -3.70 -2.35 -14.15
C ALA A 54 -5.13 -2.19 -14.69
N ASP A 55 -5.59 -3.15 -15.49
CA ASP A 55 -6.85 -3.08 -16.25
C ASP A 55 -8.09 -2.76 -15.40
N HIS A 56 -8.07 -3.15 -14.13
CA HIS A 56 -9.17 -2.87 -13.19
C HIS A 56 -9.13 -1.46 -12.59
N PHE A 57 -8.11 -0.65 -12.93
CA PHE A 57 -7.98 0.77 -12.56
C PHE A 57 -8.15 1.66 -13.79
N ALA A 58 -9.36 1.69 -14.38
CA ALA A 58 -9.63 2.33 -15.67
C ALA A 58 -9.23 3.81 -15.74
N ASP A 59 -9.38 4.55 -14.64
CA ASP A 59 -9.10 5.99 -14.57
C ASP A 59 -7.81 6.31 -13.79
N ALA A 60 -6.88 5.35 -13.75
CA ALA A 60 -5.60 5.53 -13.07
C ALA A 60 -4.74 6.61 -13.72
N ARG A 61 -4.08 7.40 -12.88
CA ARG A 61 -3.16 8.48 -13.28
C ARG A 61 -1.85 8.33 -12.54
N ALA A 62 -0.75 8.22 -13.29
CA ALA A 62 0.57 8.12 -12.71
C ALA A 62 1.32 9.46 -12.75
N TYR A 63 2.06 9.74 -11.68
CA TYR A 63 2.89 10.91 -11.49
C TYR A 63 4.30 10.49 -11.10
N ALA A 64 5.31 11.22 -11.57
CA ALA A 64 6.69 10.89 -11.29
C ALA A 64 7.49 12.11 -10.85
N VAL A 65 8.43 11.89 -9.93
CA VAL A 65 9.56 12.78 -9.69
C VAL A 65 10.72 12.27 -10.52
N MET A 66 11.20 13.07 -11.45
CA MET A 66 12.28 12.69 -12.35
C MET A 66 13.65 13.07 -11.79
N ASP A 67 14.66 12.26 -12.12
CA ASP A 67 16.08 12.47 -11.86
C ASP A 67 16.79 12.31 -13.19
N GLY A 68 16.94 13.40 -13.91
CA GLY A 68 17.28 13.38 -15.33
C GLY A 68 16.17 12.69 -16.15
N GLU A 69 16.53 11.68 -16.92
CA GLU A 69 15.59 10.90 -17.75
C GLU A 69 14.96 9.71 -17.03
N THR A 70 15.39 9.41 -15.79
CA THR A 70 14.89 8.26 -15.02
C THR A 70 13.98 8.69 -13.87
N PRO A 71 12.94 7.93 -13.52
CA PRO A 71 12.11 8.25 -12.37
C PRO A 71 12.87 7.98 -11.06
N ALA A 72 12.82 8.96 -10.15
CA ALA A 72 13.29 8.84 -8.78
C ALA A 72 12.20 8.32 -7.85
N ALA A 73 10.94 8.71 -8.13
CA ALA A 73 9.77 8.20 -7.44
C ALA A 73 8.56 8.25 -8.37
N VAL A 74 7.64 7.31 -8.18
CA VAL A 74 6.39 7.21 -8.97
C VAL A 74 5.24 6.95 -8.02
N MET A 75 4.10 7.54 -8.31
CA MET A 75 2.84 7.28 -7.65
C MET A 75 1.74 7.15 -8.69
N GLU A 76 0.84 6.21 -8.48
CA GLU A 76 -0.39 6.10 -9.23
C GLU A 76 -1.58 6.28 -8.31
N ILE A 77 -2.56 7.05 -8.76
CA ILE A 77 -3.84 7.24 -8.07
C ILE A 77 -5.00 6.90 -9.01
N CYS A 78 -6.06 6.36 -8.43
CA CYS A 78 -7.29 6.02 -9.15
C CYS A 78 -8.51 6.47 -8.34
N PRO A 79 -9.47 7.21 -8.93
CA PRO A 79 -10.72 7.53 -8.26
C PRO A 79 -11.59 6.28 -8.10
N GLU A 80 -12.20 6.12 -6.92
CA GLU A 80 -13.24 5.13 -6.65
C GLU A 80 -14.59 5.84 -6.60
N GLU A 81 -15.28 5.89 -7.74
CA GLU A 81 -16.52 6.69 -7.90
C GLU A 81 -17.67 6.19 -7.02
N TRP A 82 -17.84 4.87 -6.88
CA TRP A 82 -18.95 4.26 -6.15
C TRP A 82 -19.02 4.64 -4.67
N ASN A 83 -17.87 5.02 -4.07
CA ASN A 83 -17.77 5.38 -2.64
C ASN A 83 -17.11 6.74 -2.42
N ASN A 84 -16.83 7.47 -3.52
CA ASN A 84 -16.22 8.81 -3.52
C ASN A 84 -14.87 8.87 -2.77
N ARG A 85 -13.97 7.91 -3.02
CA ARG A 85 -12.61 7.91 -2.48
C ARG A 85 -11.59 8.10 -3.60
N MET A 86 -10.37 8.46 -3.23
CA MET A 86 -9.18 8.36 -4.08
C MET A 86 -8.30 7.23 -3.54
N ARG A 87 -7.88 6.30 -4.40
CA ARG A 87 -6.95 5.23 -4.05
C ARG A 87 -5.55 5.56 -4.56
N ILE A 88 -4.53 5.41 -3.72
CA ILE A 88 -3.16 5.24 -4.17
C ILE A 88 -3.01 3.76 -4.52
N THR A 89 -2.83 3.47 -5.80
CA THR A 89 -2.70 2.10 -6.33
C THR A 89 -1.25 1.64 -6.35
N GLU A 90 -0.31 2.59 -6.51
CA GLU A 90 1.12 2.35 -6.42
C GLU A 90 1.86 3.55 -5.82
N LEU A 91 2.86 3.29 -5.01
CA LEU A 91 3.83 4.27 -4.54
C LEU A 91 5.23 3.65 -4.50
N TRP A 92 6.05 4.06 -5.43
CA TRP A 92 7.41 3.55 -5.59
C TRP A 92 8.43 4.67 -5.42
N VAL A 93 9.52 4.37 -4.71
CA VAL A 93 10.69 5.25 -4.60
C VAL A 93 11.94 4.42 -4.87
N ARG A 94 12.73 4.87 -5.84
CA ARG A 94 14.02 4.25 -6.19
C ARG A 94 14.90 4.13 -4.94
N GLU A 95 15.59 3.03 -4.80
CA GLU A 95 16.29 2.67 -3.56
C GLU A 95 17.29 3.74 -3.10
N ASP A 96 18.12 4.24 -4.01
CA ASP A 96 19.12 5.29 -3.75
C ASP A 96 18.49 6.67 -3.46
N ARG A 97 17.19 6.82 -3.67
CA ARG A 97 16.41 8.04 -3.44
C ARG A 97 15.47 7.94 -2.23
N ARG A 98 15.42 6.78 -1.56
CA ARG A 98 14.63 6.62 -0.31
C ARG A 98 15.15 7.52 0.80
N ARG A 99 14.29 7.78 1.79
CA ARG A 99 14.58 8.60 2.97
C ARG A 99 14.95 10.07 2.68
N LYS A 100 14.63 10.56 1.46
CA LYS A 100 14.84 11.94 1.00
C LYS A 100 13.53 12.73 0.86
N GLY A 101 12.44 12.27 1.46
CA GLY A 101 11.14 12.97 1.48
C GLY A 101 10.26 12.74 0.25
N LEU A 102 10.73 12.05 -0.81
CA LEU A 102 9.98 11.92 -2.07
C LEU A 102 8.63 11.22 -1.89
N GLY A 103 8.57 10.12 -1.12
CA GLY A 103 7.31 9.44 -0.84
C GLY A 103 6.31 10.34 -0.12
N GLY A 104 6.78 11.12 0.87
CA GLY A 104 5.93 12.09 1.59
C GLY A 104 5.39 13.20 0.68
N ALA A 105 6.22 13.72 -0.23
CA ALA A 105 5.81 14.71 -1.22
C ALA A 105 4.73 14.16 -2.17
N LEU A 106 4.88 12.93 -2.64
CA LEU A 106 3.88 12.27 -3.49
C LEU A 106 2.57 12.02 -2.75
N VAL A 107 2.61 11.56 -1.49
CA VAL A 107 1.38 11.41 -0.66
C VAL A 107 0.69 12.75 -0.43
N ALA A 108 1.46 13.81 -0.15
CA ALA A 108 0.88 15.16 -0.01
C ALA A 108 0.22 15.64 -1.32
N PHE A 109 0.83 15.33 -2.46
CA PHE A 109 0.26 15.62 -3.77
C PHE A 109 -1.04 14.80 -4.00
N ALA A 110 -1.05 13.48 -3.71
CA ALA A 110 -2.25 12.65 -3.81
C ALA A 110 -3.40 13.20 -2.95
N LYS A 111 -3.08 13.66 -1.74
CA LYS A 111 -4.05 14.32 -0.86
C LYS A 111 -4.62 15.58 -1.48
N SER A 112 -3.78 16.44 -2.07
CA SER A 112 -4.24 17.66 -2.72
C SER A 112 -5.13 17.37 -3.93
N GLU A 113 -4.81 16.37 -4.73
CA GLU A 113 -5.64 15.94 -5.86
C GLU A 113 -7.00 15.38 -5.39
N ALA A 114 -7.00 14.56 -4.35
CA ALA A 114 -8.23 14.02 -3.77
C ALA A 114 -9.14 15.14 -3.24
N VAL A 115 -8.59 16.12 -2.52
CA VAL A 115 -9.34 17.31 -2.05
C VAL A 115 -9.86 18.14 -3.23
N ARG A 116 -9.03 18.39 -4.25
CA ARG A 116 -9.42 19.14 -5.45
C ARG A 116 -10.60 18.49 -6.18
N GLU A 117 -10.66 17.16 -6.17
CA GLU A 117 -11.75 16.41 -6.81
C GLU A 117 -12.95 16.16 -5.85
N GLY A 118 -12.94 16.73 -4.65
CA GLY A 118 -14.04 16.55 -3.69
C GLY A 118 -14.17 15.13 -3.15
N ARG A 119 -13.07 14.36 -3.12
CA ARG A 119 -13.06 13.01 -2.55
C ARG A 119 -13.11 13.09 -1.01
N ARG A 120 -13.87 12.18 -0.39
CA ARG A 120 -14.04 12.16 1.07
C ARG A 120 -12.90 11.49 1.83
N ALA A 121 -12.06 10.71 1.14
CA ALA A 121 -10.94 9.98 1.74
C ALA A 121 -9.88 9.63 0.71
N LEU A 122 -8.63 9.56 1.16
CA LEU A 122 -7.50 8.96 0.44
C LEU A 122 -7.23 7.58 1.07
N VAL A 123 -7.18 6.53 0.25
CA VAL A 123 -7.02 5.15 0.71
C VAL A 123 -5.92 4.42 -0.04
N LEU A 124 -5.41 3.36 0.53
CA LEU A 124 -4.45 2.46 -0.10
C LEU A 124 -4.52 1.07 0.54
N GLU A 125 -3.88 0.09 -0.11
CA GLU A 125 -3.68 -1.23 0.47
C GLU A 125 -2.20 -1.54 0.67
N THR A 126 -1.89 -2.41 1.62
CA THR A 126 -0.56 -2.99 1.79
C THR A 126 -0.65 -4.31 2.55
N GLN A 127 0.37 -5.17 2.40
CA GLN A 127 0.43 -6.41 3.16
C GLN A 127 0.88 -6.17 4.61
N SER A 128 0.36 -6.98 5.54
CA SER A 128 0.72 -6.93 6.97
C SER A 128 2.21 -7.14 7.24
N CYS A 129 2.93 -7.80 6.34
CA CYS A 129 4.38 -8.01 6.40
C CYS A 129 5.19 -6.83 5.83
N ASN A 130 4.56 -5.87 5.14
CA ASN A 130 5.25 -4.65 4.70
C ASN A 130 5.33 -3.61 5.83
N THR A 131 6.02 -3.98 6.92
CA THR A 131 6.09 -3.15 8.13
C THR A 131 6.69 -1.78 7.88
N GLY A 132 7.60 -1.66 6.92
CA GLY A 132 8.19 -0.39 6.50
C GLY A 132 7.18 0.56 5.84
N ALA A 133 6.37 0.05 4.92
CA ALA A 133 5.30 0.83 4.29
C ALA A 133 4.23 1.23 5.31
N ILE A 134 3.82 0.31 6.18
CA ILE A 134 2.84 0.60 7.25
C ILE A 134 3.34 1.72 8.15
N ALA A 135 4.62 1.68 8.58
CA ALA A 135 5.21 2.72 9.41
C ALA A 135 5.24 4.07 8.67
N PHE A 136 5.60 4.07 7.39
CA PHE A 136 5.60 5.26 6.54
C PHE A 136 4.19 5.85 6.38
N TYR A 137 3.18 5.04 6.05
CA TYR A 137 1.81 5.54 5.87
C TYR A 137 1.19 6.04 7.17
N ARG A 138 1.47 5.39 8.30
CA ARG A 138 1.05 5.90 9.62
C ARG A 138 1.68 7.27 9.92
N TRP A 139 2.97 7.44 9.63
CA TRP A 139 3.65 8.74 9.74
C TRP A 139 3.02 9.78 8.81
N ALA A 140 2.58 9.40 7.61
CA ALA A 140 1.91 10.26 6.65
C ALA A 140 0.44 10.58 7.03
N GLY A 141 -0.09 10.01 8.15
CA GLY A 141 -1.41 10.31 8.68
C GLY A 141 -2.51 9.31 8.31
N PHE A 142 -2.15 8.16 7.73
CA PHE A 142 -3.12 7.08 7.47
C PHE A 142 -3.38 6.25 8.73
N SER A 143 -4.60 5.75 8.83
CA SER A 143 -5.05 4.82 9.87
C SER A 143 -5.56 3.53 9.24
N LEU A 144 -5.56 2.44 10.00
CA LEU A 144 -6.19 1.19 9.57
C LEU A 144 -7.71 1.40 9.44
N ILE A 145 -8.29 1.05 8.30
CA ILE A 145 -9.73 1.15 8.02
C ILE A 145 -10.36 -0.19 7.67
N GLY A 146 -9.57 -1.22 7.39
CA GLY A 146 -10.06 -2.56 7.08
C GLY A 146 -8.93 -3.56 6.91
N LEU A 147 -9.31 -4.83 6.80
CA LEU A 147 -8.41 -5.93 6.46
C LEU A 147 -9.18 -7.04 5.74
N ASP A 148 -8.45 -7.85 4.97
CA ASP A 148 -8.94 -9.06 4.32
C ASP A 148 -7.96 -10.19 4.60
N THR A 149 -8.43 -11.27 5.21
CA THR A 149 -7.63 -12.40 5.67
C THR A 149 -7.50 -13.52 4.66
N CYS A 150 -8.06 -13.36 3.46
CA CYS A 150 -8.02 -14.35 2.37
C CYS A 150 -7.90 -13.69 0.99
N CYS A 151 -7.31 -12.50 0.92
CA CYS A 151 -7.20 -11.73 -0.33
C CYS A 151 -6.24 -12.37 -1.33
N TYR A 152 -5.11 -12.90 -0.86
CA TYR A 152 -4.07 -13.49 -1.68
C TYR A 152 -4.15 -15.02 -1.70
N SER A 153 -4.55 -15.63 -0.58
CA SER A 153 -4.71 -17.07 -0.42
C SER A 153 -5.57 -17.39 0.81
N ASN A 154 -5.96 -18.65 0.97
CA ASN A 154 -6.63 -19.10 2.19
C ASN A 154 -5.69 -19.18 3.41
N GLU A 155 -4.40 -18.94 3.21
CA GLU A 155 -3.35 -19.06 4.22
C GLU A 155 -2.75 -17.70 4.64
N ASP A 156 -3.34 -16.59 4.25
CA ASP A 156 -2.78 -15.24 4.46
C ASP A 156 -2.41 -14.97 5.92
N VAL A 157 -3.27 -15.40 6.86
CA VAL A 157 -3.01 -15.24 8.30
C VAL A 157 -1.82 -16.07 8.77
N SER A 158 -1.75 -17.34 8.38
CA SER A 158 -0.66 -18.25 8.78
C SER A 158 0.67 -17.88 8.13
N ARG A 159 0.64 -17.33 6.92
CA ARG A 159 1.81 -16.81 6.20
C ARG A 159 2.25 -15.43 6.67
N GLY A 160 1.43 -14.75 7.46
CA GLY A 160 1.69 -13.38 7.90
C GLY A 160 1.58 -12.34 6.79
N GLU A 161 0.76 -12.59 5.78
CA GLU A 161 0.60 -11.76 4.58
C GLU A 161 -0.85 -11.31 4.38
N VAL A 162 -1.46 -10.79 5.43
CA VAL A 162 -2.84 -10.29 5.40
C VAL A 162 -2.90 -8.93 4.67
N ARG A 163 -3.90 -8.74 3.81
CA ARG A 163 -4.17 -7.44 3.18
C ARG A 163 -4.72 -6.47 4.22
N LEU A 164 -4.10 -5.29 4.32
CA LEU A 164 -4.54 -4.18 5.15
C LEU A 164 -4.99 -3.02 4.28
N GLU A 165 -6.15 -2.45 4.59
CA GLU A 165 -6.62 -1.19 4.01
C GLU A 165 -6.27 -0.05 4.97
N LEU A 166 -5.55 0.94 4.47
CA LEU A 166 -5.24 2.16 5.21
C LEU A 166 -5.96 3.35 4.59
N GLY A 167 -6.42 4.28 5.42
CA GLY A 167 -7.16 5.45 4.94
C GLY A 167 -6.92 6.70 5.76
N MET A 168 -7.12 7.83 5.09
CA MET A 168 -7.10 9.18 5.65
C MET A 168 -8.39 9.87 5.24
N LEU A 169 -9.18 10.38 6.21
CA LEU A 169 -10.33 11.24 5.91
C LEU A 169 -9.85 12.63 5.49
N LEU A 170 -10.56 13.24 4.55
CA LEU A 170 -10.24 14.54 3.95
C LEU A 170 -11.24 15.62 4.32
#